data_f3d22a84f0bc78b5c0d29c5d8363425c
#
_entry.id   f3d22a84f0bc78b5c0d29c5d8363425c
#
_cell.length_a   1.000
_cell.length_b   1.000
_cell.length_c   1.000
_cell.angle_alpha   90.00
_cell.angle_beta   90.00
_cell.angle_gamma   90.00
#
_symmetry.space_group_name_H-M   'P 1'
#
loop_
_entity.id
_entity.type
_entity.pdbx_description
1 polymer ?
#
loop_
_entity_poly.entity_id
_entity_poly.type
_entity_poly.pdbx_seq_one_letter_code
_entity_poly.pdbx_strand_id
1 'polypeptide(L)'
;MYVAIEKGYFEDEGIELSLTTGFGADKTMAAVVSGDADVGFMGTEASIYAYTEGAKDHVINFAQLTQRAGNFVVARENTDSFSYEDMIGKDVLGGRAGGTPEMVYEYVLRENGVSPSEVKIDQSIDFGSTAAAFSGGQGDYTIEFEPSATALEQSGDGYVVASIGVDSGYLPYTAFCAKESYLKENADLIQHFTNALQKGMDYVAGHSPEEIATVIAPQFSETDLKTLTLIVSRYYDQETWNTDLILREEGYDLMLTILEESGVLSGAAPYEDLVNTDFAEKASLSLIHI
;
A
#
# COMPACT_ATOMS: atom_id res chain seq x y z
N MET A 1 11.48 0.87 -0.90
CA MET A 1 12.08 -0.11 -1.83
C MET A 1 12.88 0.58 -2.94
N TYR A 2 12.32 1.43 -3.80
CA TYR A 2 13.06 2.08 -4.90
C TYR A 2 14.30 2.84 -4.44
N VAL A 3 14.25 3.55 -3.30
CA VAL A 3 15.45 4.17 -2.71
C VAL A 3 16.52 3.11 -2.41
N ALA A 4 16.15 1.96 -1.86
CA ALA A 4 17.11 0.89 -1.56
C ALA A 4 17.74 0.32 -2.84
N ILE A 5 16.98 0.23 -3.93
CA ILE A 5 17.48 -0.18 -5.25
C ILE A 5 18.48 0.87 -5.78
N GLU A 6 18.07 2.13 -5.91
CA GLU A 6 18.88 3.19 -6.52
C GLU A 6 20.13 3.58 -5.71
N LYS A 7 20.10 3.32 -4.40
CA LYS A 7 21.24 3.53 -3.50
C LYS A 7 22.17 2.30 -3.42
N GLY A 8 21.83 1.19 -4.08
CA GLY A 8 22.64 -0.03 -4.06
C GLY A 8 22.59 -0.79 -2.74
N TYR A 9 21.60 -0.58 -1.89
CA TYR A 9 21.56 -1.19 -0.55
C TYR A 9 21.32 -2.71 -0.62
N PHE A 10 20.67 -3.21 -1.67
CA PHE A 10 20.51 -4.65 -1.89
C PHE A 10 21.84 -5.29 -2.31
N GLU A 11 22.59 -4.64 -3.20
CA GLU A 11 23.92 -5.08 -3.64
C GLU A 11 24.91 -5.07 -2.47
N ASP A 12 24.86 -4.06 -1.59
CA ASP A 12 25.69 -3.98 -0.37
C ASP A 12 25.40 -5.14 0.59
N GLU A 13 24.18 -5.66 0.61
CA GLU A 13 23.77 -6.83 1.38
C GLU A 13 23.98 -8.15 0.61
N GLY A 14 24.59 -8.10 -0.58
CA GLY A 14 24.90 -9.27 -1.41
C GLY A 14 23.71 -9.86 -2.15
N ILE A 15 22.65 -9.06 -2.38
CA ILE A 15 21.42 -9.49 -3.05
C ILE A 15 21.39 -8.96 -4.48
N GLU A 16 21.23 -9.86 -5.44
CA GLU A 16 20.83 -9.55 -6.80
C GLU A 16 19.29 -9.57 -6.87
N LEU A 17 18.66 -8.39 -6.95
CA LEU A 17 17.23 -8.25 -6.92
C LEU A 17 16.62 -8.29 -8.33
N SER A 18 15.65 -9.18 -8.53
CA SER A 18 14.78 -9.18 -9.71
C SER A 18 13.37 -8.73 -9.30
N LEU A 19 12.93 -7.57 -9.78
CA LEU A 19 11.63 -6.99 -9.46
C LEU A 19 10.66 -7.12 -10.63
N THR A 20 9.48 -7.68 -10.36
CA THR A 20 8.38 -7.80 -11.32
C THR A 20 7.08 -7.26 -10.72
N THR A 21 6.33 -6.45 -11.48
CA THR A 21 5.04 -5.94 -11.04
C THR A 21 3.94 -6.99 -11.25
N GLY A 22 3.23 -7.33 -10.17
CA GLY A 22 2.15 -8.33 -10.17
C GLY A 22 0.78 -7.79 -10.63
N PHE A 23 0.56 -6.47 -10.65
CA PHE A 23 -0.72 -5.82 -10.98
C PHE A 23 -1.92 -6.27 -10.13
N GLY A 24 -1.70 -6.51 -8.85
CA GLY A 24 -2.73 -6.86 -7.88
C GLY A 24 -2.25 -7.84 -6.82
N ALA A 25 -2.81 -7.77 -5.61
CA ALA A 25 -2.43 -8.62 -4.49
C ALA A 25 -2.72 -10.10 -4.77
N ASP A 26 -3.83 -10.41 -5.46
CA ASP A 26 -4.22 -11.75 -5.87
C ASP A 26 -3.17 -12.40 -6.79
N LYS A 27 -2.67 -11.68 -7.79
CA LYS A 27 -1.64 -12.18 -8.72
C LYS A 27 -0.28 -12.32 -8.04
N THR A 28 0.06 -11.36 -7.17
CA THR A 28 1.30 -11.42 -6.38
C THR A 28 1.27 -12.60 -5.40
N MET A 29 0.14 -12.82 -4.71
CA MET A 29 -0.05 -13.97 -3.84
C MET A 29 0.06 -15.28 -4.60
N ALA A 30 -0.56 -15.38 -5.78
CA ALA A 30 -0.45 -16.56 -6.63
C ALA A 30 1.00 -16.87 -7.02
N ALA A 31 1.80 -15.84 -7.35
CA ALA A 31 3.22 -16.00 -7.67
C ALA A 31 4.05 -16.50 -6.46
N VAL A 32 3.77 -15.98 -5.25
CA VAL A 32 4.44 -16.43 -4.01
C VAL A 32 4.07 -17.89 -3.69
N VAL A 33 2.80 -18.22 -3.75
CA VAL A 33 2.32 -19.58 -3.43
C VAL A 33 2.84 -20.61 -4.44
N SER A 34 2.87 -20.27 -5.75
CA SER A 34 3.42 -21.15 -6.79
C SER A 34 4.94 -21.31 -6.72
N GLY A 35 5.64 -20.33 -6.12
CA GLY A 35 7.10 -20.26 -6.09
C GLY A 35 7.71 -19.57 -7.31
N ASP A 36 6.90 -18.85 -8.10
CA ASP A 36 7.38 -17.99 -9.19
C ASP A 36 7.98 -16.69 -8.66
N ALA A 37 7.67 -16.33 -7.41
CA ALA A 37 8.29 -15.25 -6.65
C ALA A 37 8.68 -15.75 -5.25
N ASP A 38 9.87 -15.40 -4.80
CA ASP A 38 10.38 -15.74 -3.45
C ASP A 38 9.73 -14.86 -2.37
N VAL A 39 9.56 -13.59 -2.69
CA VAL A 39 9.00 -12.56 -1.81
C VAL A 39 7.90 -11.79 -2.55
N GLY A 40 6.75 -11.62 -1.90
CA GLY A 40 5.66 -10.77 -2.37
C GLY A 40 5.66 -9.41 -1.66
N PHE A 41 5.21 -8.38 -2.36
CA PHE A 41 4.91 -7.08 -1.77
C PHE A 41 3.48 -6.70 -2.16
N MET A 42 2.57 -6.70 -1.17
CA MET A 42 1.14 -6.53 -1.42
C MET A 42 0.39 -6.12 -0.16
N GLY A 43 -0.91 -5.89 -0.26
CA GLY A 43 -1.79 -5.68 0.89
C GLY A 43 -1.82 -6.90 1.81
N THR A 44 -1.87 -6.67 3.11
CA THR A 44 -1.80 -7.74 4.13
C THR A 44 -3.04 -8.64 4.13
N GLU A 45 -4.18 -8.17 3.58
CA GLU A 45 -5.40 -8.95 3.40
C GLU A 45 -5.17 -10.25 2.61
N ALA A 46 -4.25 -10.22 1.65
CA ALA A 46 -3.99 -11.39 0.81
C ALA A 46 -3.45 -12.59 1.61
N SER A 47 -2.59 -12.35 2.61
CA SER A 47 -2.11 -13.41 3.50
C SER A 47 -3.22 -13.93 4.42
N ILE A 48 -4.11 -13.04 4.88
CA ILE A 48 -5.28 -13.38 5.69
C ILE A 48 -6.23 -14.27 4.89
N TYR A 49 -6.53 -13.93 3.63
CA TYR A 49 -7.38 -14.76 2.77
C TYR A 49 -6.78 -16.13 2.53
N ALA A 50 -5.50 -16.20 2.14
CA ALA A 50 -4.83 -17.47 1.90
C ALA A 50 -4.83 -18.39 3.14
N TYR A 51 -4.65 -17.81 4.32
CA TYR A 51 -4.70 -18.52 5.59
C TYR A 51 -6.10 -19.06 5.88
N THR A 52 -7.13 -18.22 5.82
CA THR A 52 -8.51 -18.61 6.12
C THR A 52 -9.10 -19.58 5.10
N GLU A 53 -8.56 -19.60 3.88
CA GLU A 53 -8.87 -20.60 2.84
C GLU A 53 -8.13 -21.93 3.06
N GLY A 54 -7.29 -22.03 4.08
CA GLY A 54 -6.63 -23.26 4.51
C GLY A 54 -5.31 -23.57 3.82
N ALA A 55 -4.56 -22.57 3.40
CA ALA A 55 -3.18 -22.74 2.93
C ALA A 55 -2.35 -23.44 4.00
N LYS A 56 -1.60 -24.49 3.62
CA LYS A 56 -0.80 -25.28 4.57
C LYS A 56 0.57 -24.67 4.85
N ASP A 57 1.17 -24.03 3.84
CA ASP A 57 2.42 -23.28 3.94
C ASP A 57 2.02 -21.81 3.90
N HIS A 58 1.79 -21.24 5.08
CA HIS A 58 1.24 -19.89 5.22
C HIS A 58 2.19 -18.86 4.62
N VAL A 59 1.61 -17.79 4.09
CA VAL A 59 2.37 -16.62 3.67
C VAL A 59 2.44 -15.64 4.83
N ILE A 60 3.66 -15.44 5.35
CA ILE A 60 3.95 -14.66 6.55
C ILE A 60 4.41 -13.27 6.15
N ASN A 61 3.83 -12.23 6.75
CA ASN A 61 4.28 -10.85 6.61
C ASN A 61 5.49 -10.62 7.52
N PHE A 62 6.60 -10.13 6.98
CA PHE A 62 7.85 -9.97 7.75
C PHE A 62 8.41 -8.55 7.78
N ALA A 63 7.91 -7.65 6.91
CA ALA A 63 8.34 -6.25 6.87
C ALA A 63 7.23 -5.35 6.32
N GLN A 64 6.66 -4.48 7.17
CA GLN A 64 5.65 -3.51 6.78
C GLN A 64 6.29 -2.28 6.16
N LEU A 65 5.97 -1.95 4.91
CA LEU A 65 6.50 -0.78 4.24
C LEU A 65 5.60 0.44 4.38
N THR A 66 4.30 0.29 4.13
CA THR A 66 3.34 1.39 4.23
C THR A 66 2.40 1.18 5.40
N GLN A 67 2.18 2.28 6.14
CA GLN A 67 1.35 2.29 7.35
C GLN A 67 0.07 3.11 7.18
N ARG A 68 -0.19 3.64 5.98
CA ARG A 68 -1.42 4.34 5.61
C ARG A 68 -1.82 3.97 4.19
N ALA A 69 -3.10 4.08 3.89
CA ALA A 69 -3.60 3.92 2.52
C ALA A 69 -2.96 4.94 1.58
N GLY A 70 -2.59 4.49 0.39
CA GLY A 70 -1.93 5.33 -0.61
C GLY A 70 -2.90 6.03 -1.58
N ASN A 71 -4.20 5.89 -1.38
CA ASN A 71 -5.22 6.41 -2.28
C ASN A 71 -5.85 7.71 -1.77
N PHE A 72 -6.35 8.48 -2.74
CA PHE A 72 -6.95 9.80 -2.55
C PHE A 72 -8.35 9.81 -3.15
N VAL A 73 -9.23 10.65 -2.60
CA VAL A 73 -10.50 11.00 -3.24
C VAL A 73 -10.23 12.13 -4.22
N VAL A 74 -10.57 11.91 -5.48
CA VAL A 74 -10.51 12.92 -6.55
C VAL A 74 -11.93 13.29 -6.98
N ALA A 75 -12.28 14.57 -6.89
CA ALA A 75 -13.57 15.11 -7.29
C ALA A 75 -13.47 15.80 -8.66
N ARG A 76 -14.60 15.88 -9.41
CA ARG A 76 -14.64 16.64 -10.66
C ARG A 76 -14.58 18.15 -10.46
N GLU A 77 -15.15 18.61 -9.37
CA GLU A 77 -15.23 20.04 -9.06
C GLU A 77 -14.31 20.37 -7.88
N ASN A 78 -13.63 21.48 -7.96
CA ASN A 78 -12.84 21.99 -6.83
C ASN A 78 -13.77 22.43 -5.71
N THR A 79 -13.48 22.01 -4.49
CA THR A 79 -14.20 22.44 -3.29
C THR A 79 -13.21 22.78 -2.19
N ASP A 80 -13.45 23.91 -1.51
CA ASP A 80 -12.67 24.33 -0.33
C ASP A 80 -13.11 23.59 0.95
N SER A 81 -14.22 22.82 0.87
CA SER A 81 -14.78 22.10 2.03
C SER A 81 -15.40 20.78 1.57
N PHE A 82 -14.56 19.76 1.43
CA PHE A 82 -15.04 18.39 1.16
C PHE A 82 -15.50 17.72 2.47
N SER A 83 -16.60 17.00 2.39
CA SER A 83 -17.07 16.05 3.40
C SER A 83 -17.48 14.75 2.72
N TYR A 84 -17.30 13.60 3.38
CA TYR A 84 -17.75 12.31 2.84
C TYR A 84 -19.26 12.25 2.66
N GLU A 85 -20.04 13.06 3.38
CA GLU A 85 -21.49 13.22 3.16
C GLU A 85 -21.82 13.76 1.76
N ASP A 86 -20.91 14.52 1.11
CA ASP A 86 -21.09 15.02 -0.26
C ASP A 86 -21.12 13.89 -1.29
N MET A 87 -20.68 12.69 -0.92
CA MET A 87 -20.67 11.50 -1.79
C MET A 87 -22.00 10.74 -1.77
N ILE A 88 -22.94 11.06 -0.88
CA ILE A 88 -24.25 10.39 -0.80
C ILE A 88 -24.99 10.56 -2.12
N GLY A 89 -25.39 9.43 -2.71
CA GLY A 89 -26.10 9.36 -3.99
C GLY A 89 -25.23 9.60 -5.23
N LYS A 90 -23.92 9.83 -5.05
CA LYS A 90 -22.97 10.08 -6.15
C LYS A 90 -22.40 8.79 -6.73
N ASP A 91 -21.94 8.89 -7.98
CA ASP A 91 -21.27 7.80 -8.68
C ASP A 91 -19.75 7.91 -8.40
N VAL A 92 -19.17 6.86 -7.79
CA VAL A 92 -17.77 6.81 -7.39
C VAL A 92 -17.07 5.63 -8.04
N LEU A 93 -15.96 5.86 -8.73
CA LEU A 93 -15.11 4.80 -9.24
C LEU A 93 -14.23 4.31 -8.08
N GLY A 94 -14.64 3.21 -7.42
CA GLY A 94 -14.06 2.72 -6.17
C GLY A 94 -12.96 1.68 -6.35
N GLY A 95 -12.76 1.20 -7.59
CA GLY A 95 -11.85 0.11 -7.88
C GLY A 95 -12.43 -1.27 -7.53
N ARG A 96 -11.61 -2.31 -7.64
CA ARG A 96 -12.03 -3.71 -7.54
C ARG A 96 -12.52 -4.08 -6.14
N ALA A 97 -13.68 -4.73 -6.07
CA ALA A 97 -14.25 -5.26 -4.84
C ALA A 97 -13.32 -6.23 -4.11
N GLY A 98 -13.27 -6.14 -2.77
CA GLY A 98 -12.53 -7.04 -1.89
C GLY A 98 -11.01 -6.84 -1.91
N GLY A 99 -10.51 -5.79 -2.55
CA GLY A 99 -9.13 -5.33 -2.40
C GLY A 99 -9.00 -4.33 -1.24
N THR A 100 -7.86 -4.31 -0.57
CA THR A 100 -7.60 -3.35 0.53
C THR A 100 -7.98 -1.91 0.19
N PRO A 101 -7.68 -1.37 -1.02
CA PRO A 101 -8.01 0.02 -1.32
C PRO A 101 -9.51 0.33 -1.24
N GLU A 102 -10.32 -0.56 -1.76
CA GLU A 102 -11.78 -0.39 -1.79
C GLU A 102 -12.38 -0.58 -0.39
N MET A 103 -11.97 -1.63 0.33
CA MET A 103 -12.46 -1.90 1.69
C MET A 103 -12.06 -0.79 2.68
N VAL A 104 -10.85 -0.24 2.58
CA VAL A 104 -10.43 0.90 3.40
C VAL A 104 -11.23 2.16 3.05
N TYR A 105 -11.55 2.39 1.78
CA TYR A 105 -12.42 3.49 1.39
C TYR A 105 -13.84 3.33 2.00
N GLU A 106 -14.43 2.14 1.94
CA GLU A 106 -15.72 1.88 2.57
C GLU A 106 -15.68 2.04 4.11
N TYR A 107 -14.59 1.61 4.74
CA TYR A 107 -14.35 1.84 6.17
C TYR A 107 -14.32 3.34 6.49
N VAL A 108 -13.59 4.14 5.71
CA VAL A 108 -13.54 5.61 5.89
C VAL A 108 -14.91 6.25 5.71
N LEU A 109 -15.74 5.79 4.77
CA LEU A 109 -17.12 6.24 4.67
C LEU A 109 -17.89 6.00 5.97
N ARG A 110 -17.81 4.77 6.53
CA ARG A 110 -18.52 4.41 7.79
C ARG A 110 -18.05 5.26 8.96
N GLU A 111 -16.72 5.44 9.12
CA GLU A 111 -16.15 6.28 10.18
C GLU A 111 -16.60 7.75 10.10
N ASN A 112 -16.95 8.22 8.90
CA ASN A 112 -17.51 9.55 8.66
C ASN A 112 -19.06 9.56 8.63
N GLY A 113 -19.71 8.51 9.10
CA GLY A 113 -21.18 8.44 9.23
C GLY A 113 -21.93 8.18 7.93
N VAL A 114 -21.24 7.82 6.86
CA VAL A 114 -21.83 7.51 5.55
C VAL A 114 -21.85 5.99 5.35
N SER A 115 -23.04 5.42 5.13
CA SER A 115 -23.12 4.02 4.73
C SER A 115 -22.61 3.83 3.30
N PRO A 116 -21.74 2.85 3.01
CA PRO A 116 -21.32 2.55 1.63
C PRO A 116 -22.51 2.31 0.68
N SER A 117 -23.64 1.80 1.20
CA SER A 117 -24.86 1.60 0.42
C SER A 117 -25.56 2.90 0.00
N GLU A 118 -25.22 4.04 0.58
CA GLU A 118 -25.72 5.35 0.20
C GLU A 118 -24.89 5.99 -0.93
N VAL A 119 -23.73 5.39 -1.27
CA VAL A 119 -22.85 5.80 -2.35
C VAL A 119 -22.92 4.77 -3.48
N LYS A 120 -22.93 5.22 -4.73
CA LYS A 120 -22.93 4.31 -5.87
C LYS A 120 -21.48 3.98 -6.27
N ILE A 121 -20.90 3.01 -5.58
CA ILE A 121 -19.50 2.60 -5.80
C ILE A 121 -19.44 1.64 -6.98
N ASP A 122 -18.80 2.08 -8.08
CA ASP A 122 -18.49 1.21 -9.22
C ASP A 122 -17.20 0.42 -8.92
N GLN A 123 -17.35 -0.87 -8.74
CA GLN A 123 -16.28 -1.83 -8.44
C GLN A 123 -15.88 -2.66 -9.67
N SER A 124 -16.40 -2.33 -10.85
CA SER A 124 -16.17 -3.09 -12.08
C SER A 124 -14.91 -2.68 -12.84
N ILE A 125 -14.32 -1.54 -12.49
CA ILE A 125 -13.17 -0.96 -13.17
C ILE A 125 -11.91 -1.15 -12.31
N ASP A 126 -10.89 -1.80 -12.84
CA ASP A 126 -9.59 -1.95 -12.18
C ASP A 126 -8.89 -0.59 -11.99
N PHE A 127 -8.15 -0.40 -10.89
CA PHE A 127 -7.41 0.84 -10.56
C PHE A 127 -6.47 1.32 -11.67
N GLY A 128 -5.95 0.44 -12.51
CA GLY A 128 -5.17 0.83 -13.69
C GLY A 128 -5.95 1.55 -14.78
N SER A 129 -7.29 1.63 -14.67
CA SER A 129 -8.20 2.20 -15.68
C SER A 129 -9.17 3.25 -15.12
N THR A 130 -9.27 3.40 -13.79
CA THR A 130 -10.21 4.34 -13.13
C THR A 130 -9.94 5.78 -13.53
N ALA A 131 -8.68 6.23 -13.52
CA ALA A 131 -8.32 7.59 -13.92
C ALA A 131 -8.70 7.91 -15.38
N ALA A 132 -8.49 6.95 -16.30
CA ALA A 132 -8.88 7.13 -17.71
C ALA A 132 -10.41 7.17 -17.87
N ALA A 133 -11.15 6.32 -17.13
CA ALA A 133 -12.61 6.33 -17.12
C ALA A 133 -13.15 7.65 -16.54
N PHE A 134 -12.52 8.15 -15.48
CA PHE A 134 -12.84 9.44 -14.88
C PHE A 134 -12.58 10.59 -15.86
N SER A 135 -11.40 10.71 -16.48
CA SER A 135 -11.13 11.70 -17.53
C SER A 135 -12.13 11.59 -18.69
N GLY A 136 -12.58 10.38 -19.01
CA GLY A 136 -13.62 10.12 -20.02
C GLY A 136 -15.04 10.54 -19.62
N GLY A 137 -15.22 11.08 -18.40
CA GLY A 137 -16.49 11.63 -17.94
C GLY A 137 -17.32 10.67 -17.07
N GLN A 138 -16.79 9.51 -16.64
CA GLN A 138 -17.48 8.59 -15.75
C GLN A 138 -17.24 8.98 -14.28
N GLY A 139 -18.24 8.77 -13.44
CA GLY A 139 -18.21 9.04 -12.00
C GLY A 139 -18.21 10.55 -11.64
N ASP A 140 -18.72 10.87 -10.47
CA ASP A 140 -18.59 12.20 -9.83
C ASP A 140 -17.27 12.30 -9.07
N TYR A 141 -16.82 11.17 -8.52
CA TYR A 141 -15.56 10.98 -7.80
C TYR A 141 -14.84 9.74 -8.30
N THR A 142 -13.53 9.70 -8.08
CA THR A 142 -12.73 8.49 -8.27
C THR A 142 -11.73 8.34 -7.12
N ILE A 143 -11.41 7.10 -6.78
CA ILE A 143 -10.41 6.75 -5.76
C ILE A 143 -9.13 6.39 -6.49
N GLU A 144 -8.10 7.22 -6.34
CA GLU A 144 -6.88 7.12 -7.14
C GLU A 144 -5.62 7.02 -6.30
N PHE A 145 -4.65 6.27 -6.81
CA PHE A 145 -3.27 6.32 -6.33
C PHE A 145 -2.46 7.37 -7.10
N GLU A 146 -1.31 7.72 -6.56
CA GLU A 146 -0.28 8.41 -7.35
C GLU A 146 0.39 7.41 -8.33
N PRO A 147 0.76 7.81 -9.52
CA PRO A 147 0.76 9.19 -10.06
C PRO A 147 -0.59 9.64 -10.66
N SER A 148 -1.62 8.80 -10.70
CA SER A 148 -2.89 9.08 -11.37
C SER A 148 -3.64 10.28 -10.76
N ALA A 149 -3.65 10.39 -9.42
CA ALA A 149 -4.30 11.52 -8.74
C ALA A 149 -3.69 12.87 -9.17
N THR A 150 -2.36 12.97 -9.15
CA THR A 150 -1.65 14.17 -9.63
C THR A 150 -1.86 14.39 -11.13
N ALA A 151 -1.92 13.35 -11.96
CA ALA A 151 -2.16 13.51 -13.40
C ALA A 151 -3.55 14.09 -13.69
N LEU A 152 -4.60 13.66 -12.97
CA LEU A 152 -5.95 14.21 -13.07
C LEU A 152 -5.99 15.70 -12.69
N GLU A 153 -5.25 16.12 -11.65
CA GLU A 153 -5.16 17.53 -11.29
C GLU A 153 -4.42 18.35 -12.34
N GLN A 154 -3.31 17.84 -12.88
CA GLN A 154 -2.53 18.54 -13.89
C GLN A 154 -3.25 18.69 -15.22
N SER A 155 -4.08 17.71 -15.61
CA SER A 155 -4.94 17.80 -16.79
C SER A 155 -6.16 18.71 -16.58
N GLY A 156 -6.51 19.00 -15.32
CA GLY A 156 -7.71 19.76 -14.98
C GLY A 156 -8.99 18.91 -15.02
N ASP A 157 -8.86 17.60 -15.07
CA ASP A 157 -9.99 16.66 -15.10
C ASP A 157 -10.55 16.38 -13.70
N GLY A 158 -9.77 16.66 -12.64
CA GLY A 158 -10.17 16.42 -11.26
C GLY A 158 -9.32 17.21 -10.25
N TYR A 159 -9.72 17.10 -8.98
CA TYR A 159 -9.09 17.75 -7.84
C TYR A 159 -8.99 16.77 -6.68
N VAL A 160 -7.81 16.62 -6.11
CA VAL A 160 -7.65 15.83 -4.87
C VAL A 160 -8.30 16.59 -3.72
N VAL A 161 -9.32 16.00 -3.10
CA VAL A 161 -10.13 16.63 -2.05
C VAL A 161 -9.96 15.96 -0.68
N ALA A 162 -9.51 14.70 -0.63
CA ALA A 162 -9.22 14.00 0.62
C ALA A 162 -8.13 12.93 0.44
N SER A 163 -7.46 12.59 1.54
CA SER A 163 -6.53 11.48 1.63
C SER A 163 -7.18 10.34 2.41
N ILE A 164 -7.46 9.23 1.74
CA ILE A 164 -7.94 8.01 2.42
C ILE A 164 -6.93 7.55 3.48
N GLY A 165 -5.63 7.73 3.22
CA GLY A 165 -4.58 7.36 4.16
C GLY A 165 -4.57 8.16 5.45
N VAL A 166 -4.91 9.44 5.42
CA VAL A 166 -5.07 10.25 6.63
C VAL A 166 -6.31 9.82 7.40
N ASP A 167 -7.42 9.62 6.69
CA ASP A 167 -8.73 9.39 7.30
C ASP A 167 -8.91 7.96 7.81
N SER A 168 -8.20 6.97 7.23
CA SER A 168 -8.24 5.58 7.72
C SER A 168 -7.37 5.30 8.95
N GLY A 169 -6.44 6.21 9.28
CA GLY A 169 -5.48 5.98 10.36
C GLY A 169 -4.31 5.06 9.94
N TYR A 170 -3.62 4.50 10.95
CA TYR A 170 -2.48 3.62 10.73
C TYR A 170 -2.93 2.16 10.64
N LEU A 171 -2.59 1.52 9.53
CA LEU A 171 -2.85 0.09 9.27
C LEU A 171 -1.71 -0.50 8.41
N PRO A 172 -1.45 -1.81 8.46
CA PRO A 172 -0.45 -2.43 7.62
C PRO A 172 -0.95 -2.55 6.19
N TYR A 173 -0.95 -1.40 5.47
CA TYR A 173 -1.54 -1.30 4.14
C TYR A 173 -0.81 -2.16 3.11
N THR A 174 0.54 -2.16 3.14
CA THR A 174 1.34 -3.11 2.37
C THR A 174 2.52 -3.63 3.19
N ALA A 175 2.81 -4.92 3.02
CA ALA A 175 3.94 -5.58 3.64
C ALA A 175 4.66 -6.50 2.65
N PHE A 176 5.94 -6.75 2.92
CA PHE A 176 6.68 -7.84 2.30
C PHE A 176 6.34 -9.14 3.02
N CYS A 177 6.10 -10.18 2.24
CA CYS A 177 5.72 -11.48 2.73
C CYS A 177 6.36 -12.60 1.92
N ALA A 178 6.48 -13.77 2.53
CA ALA A 178 6.96 -14.99 1.88
C ALA A 178 6.33 -16.22 2.55
N LYS A 179 6.42 -17.40 1.90
CA LYS A 179 5.98 -18.65 2.53
C LYS A 179 6.75 -18.91 3.82
N GLU A 180 6.08 -19.47 4.82
CA GLU A 180 6.71 -19.82 6.10
C GLU A 180 7.93 -20.74 5.91
N SER A 181 7.82 -21.73 5.03
CA SER A 181 8.93 -22.60 4.67
C SER A 181 10.12 -21.85 4.12
N TYR A 182 9.86 -20.88 3.21
CA TYR A 182 10.92 -20.07 2.58
C TYR A 182 11.64 -19.19 3.62
N LEU A 183 10.88 -18.56 4.53
CA LEU A 183 11.47 -17.75 5.63
C LEU A 183 12.38 -18.57 6.52
N LYS A 184 12.00 -19.83 6.83
CA LYS A 184 12.80 -20.73 7.66
C LYS A 184 14.06 -21.22 6.95
N GLU A 185 13.96 -21.56 5.66
CA GLU A 185 15.07 -22.08 4.88
C GLU A 185 16.07 -21.00 4.46
N ASN A 186 15.61 -19.75 4.32
CA ASN A 186 16.39 -18.63 3.80
C ASN A 186 16.48 -17.45 4.79
N ALA A 187 16.48 -17.74 6.11
CA ALA A 187 16.41 -16.70 7.14
C ALA A 187 17.51 -15.64 7.02
N ASP A 188 18.75 -16.02 6.67
CA ASP A 188 19.86 -15.10 6.49
C ASP A 188 19.62 -14.18 5.28
N LEU A 189 19.15 -14.71 4.16
CA LEU A 189 18.81 -13.93 2.97
C LEU A 189 17.69 -12.92 3.25
N ILE A 190 16.65 -13.34 3.95
CA ILE A 190 15.53 -12.47 4.33
C ILE A 190 16.00 -11.38 5.31
N GLN A 191 16.91 -11.69 6.22
CA GLN A 191 17.49 -10.67 7.11
C GLN A 191 18.27 -9.63 6.30
N HIS A 192 19.13 -10.03 5.36
CA HIS A 192 19.86 -9.12 4.47
C HIS A 192 18.90 -8.27 3.62
N PHE A 193 17.84 -8.89 3.08
CA PHE A 193 16.80 -8.19 2.35
C PHE A 193 16.11 -7.11 3.22
N THR A 194 15.75 -7.46 4.45
CA THR A 194 15.11 -6.54 5.40
C THR A 194 16.07 -5.41 5.84
N ASN A 195 17.37 -5.71 6.00
CA ASN A 195 18.39 -4.69 6.28
C ASN A 195 18.49 -3.66 5.14
N ALA A 196 18.49 -4.12 3.88
CA ALA A 196 18.51 -3.22 2.73
C ALA A 196 17.25 -2.32 2.67
N LEU A 197 16.08 -2.88 2.96
CA LEU A 197 14.83 -2.12 3.06
C LEU A 197 14.91 -1.07 4.17
N GLN A 198 15.41 -1.42 5.37
CA GLN A 198 15.50 -0.50 6.50
C GLN A 198 16.44 0.67 6.17
N LYS A 199 17.59 0.43 5.55
CA LYS A 199 18.46 1.51 5.05
C LYS A 199 17.72 2.46 4.11
N GLY A 200 16.85 1.91 3.25
CA GLY A 200 15.99 2.70 2.37
C GLY A 200 14.96 3.53 3.13
N MET A 201 14.36 3.00 4.21
CA MET A 201 13.43 3.73 5.07
C MET A 201 14.12 4.84 5.86
N ASP A 202 15.32 4.58 6.39
CA ASP A 202 16.12 5.59 7.10
C ASP A 202 16.53 6.74 6.17
N TYR A 203 16.85 6.43 4.91
CA TYR A 203 17.09 7.46 3.90
C TYR A 203 15.84 8.34 3.71
N VAL A 204 14.67 7.73 3.53
CA VAL A 204 13.40 8.47 3.38
C VAL A 204 13.10 9.32 4.60
N ALA A 205 13.29 8.81 5.81
CA ALA A 205 13.05 9.55 7.05
C ALA A 205 14.01 10.74 7.25
N GLY A 206 15.23 10.65 6.69
CA GLY A 206 16.30 11.65 6.88
C GLY A 206 16.42 12.68 5.76
N HIS A 207 15.64 12.60 4.68
CA HIS A 207 15.80 13.44 3.50
C HIS A 207 14.49 14.11 3.09
N SER A 208 14.61 15.24 2.39
CA SER A 208 13.47 15.98 1.85
C SER A 208 12.78 15.22 0.70
N PRO A 209 11.50 15.50 0.42
CA PRO A 209 10.81 14.93 -0.73
C PRO A 209 11.52 15.15 -2.08
N GLU A 210 12.19 16.29 -2.28
CA GLU A 210 12.96 16.56 -3.49
C GLU A 210 14.20 15.65 -3.61
N GLU A 211 14.91 15.42 -2.51
CA GLU A 211 16.06 14.51 -2.49
C GLU A 211 15.61 13.07 -2.74
N ILE A 212 14.50 12.64 -2.12
CA ILE A 212 13.91 11.32 -2.34
C ILE A 212 13.50 11.15 -3.80
N ALA A 213 12.74 12.12 -4.34
CA ALA A 213 12.30 12.13 -5.73
C ALA A 213 13.48 12.05 -6.71
N THR A 214 14.58 12.79 -6.42
CA THR A 214 15.80 12.76 -7.23
C THR A 214 16.43 11.37 -7.27
N VAL A 215 16.46 10.67 -6.13
CA VAL A 215 17.02 9.31 -6.07
C VAL A 215 16.17 8.31 -6.85
N ILE A 216 14.85 8.37 -6.72
CA ILE A 216 13.96 7.38 -7.35
C ILE A 216 13.56 7.72 -8.80
N ALA A 217 13.95 8.89 -9.32
CA ALA A 217 13.61 9.34 -10.68
C ALA A 217 13.91 8.31 -11.79
N PRO A 218 14.99 7.51 -11.75
CA PRO A 218 15.25 6.47 -12.74
C PRO A 218 14.14 5.42 -12.85
N GLN A 219 13.39 5.17 -11.76
CA GLN A 219 12.26 4.22 -11.71
C GLN A 219 10.97 4.81 -12.31
N PHE A 220 10.91 6.13 -12.55
CA PHE A 220 9.74 6.88 -13.00
C PHE A 220 10.09 7.74 -14.22
N SER A 221 10.70 7.14 -15.24
CA SER A 221 11.22 7.84 -16.43
C SER A 221 10.18 8.68 -17.19
N GLU A 222 8.89 8.34 -17.07
CA GLU A 222 7.79 9.06 -17.72
C GLU A 222 7.28 10.26 -16.89
N THR A 223 7.78 10.44 -15.65
CA THR A 223 7.33 11.51 -14.74
C THR A 223 8.45 12.53 -14.54
N ASP A 224 8.20 13.80 -14.82
CA ASP A 224 9.19 14.85 -14.57
C ASP A 224 9.47 15.03 -13.07
N LEU A 225 10.67 15.51 -12.73
CA LEU A 225 11.13 15.60 -11.35
C LEU A 225 10.22 16.49 -10.48
N LYS A 226 9.63 17.56 -11.03
CA LYS A 226 8.74 18.43 -10.27
C LYS A 226 7.46 17.72 -9.87
N THR A 227 6.88 16.97 -10.80
CA THR A 227 5.69 16.14 -10.56
C THR A 227 6.02 15.01 -9.58
N LEU A 228 7.16 14.34 -9.76
CA LEU A 228 7.59 13.29 -8.83
C LEU A 228 7.82 13.82 -7.41
N THR A 229 8.41 15.03 -7.27
CA THR A 229 8.56 15.68 -5.96
C THR A 229 7.21 15.98 -5.31
N LEU A 230 6.22 16.41 -6.06
CA LEU A 230 4.86 16.64 -5.54
C LEU A 230 4.24 15.33 -5.03
N ILE A 231 4.35 14.25 -5.79
CA ILE A 231 3.87 12.92 -5.42
C ILE A 231 4.54 12.43 -4.13
N VAL A 232 5.87 12.53 -4.07
CA VAL A 232 6.62 12.15 -2.87
C VAL A 232 6.22 13.01 -1.67
N SER A 233 6.01 14.32 -1.86
CA SER A 233 5.58 15.22 -0.79
C SER A 233 4.23 14.80 -0.20
N ARG A 234 3.25 14.43 -1.03
CA ARG A 234 1.95 13.97 -0.57
C ARG A 234 2.06 12.72 0.30
N TYR A 235 2.83 11.73 -0.15
CA TYR A 235 3.05 10.51 0.63
C TYR A 235 3.89 10.73 1.88
N TYR A 236 4.82 11.68 1.84
CA TYR A 236 5.63 12.08 2.99
C TYR A 236 4.78 12.79 4.05
N ASP A 237 3.98 13.78 3.63
CA ASP A 237 3.16 14.60 4.50
C ASP A 237 2.04 13.80 5.19
N GLN A 238 1.52 12.76 4.54
CA GLN A 238 0.55 11.86 5.15
C GLN A 238 1.19 10.69 5.93
N GLU A 239 2.52 10.67 6.09
CA GLU A 239 3.24 9.63 6.81
C GLU A 239 2.97 8.20 6.27
N THR A 240 2.96 8.06 4.94
CA THR A 240 2.62 6.78 4.29
C THR A 240 3.59 5.66 4.68
N TRP A 241 4.88 5.98 4.82
CA TRP A 241 5.92 4.98 5.04
C TRP A 241 6.16 4.73 6.52
N ASN A 242 6.23 3.46 6.88
CA ASN A 242 6.62 3.04 8.23
C ASN A 242 8.12 3.30 8.46
N THR A 243 8.50 3.64 9.70
CA THR A 243 9.88 4.03 10.00
C THR A 243 10.80 2.84 10.32
N ASP A 244 10.26 1.71 10.78
CA ASP A 244 11.03 0.58 11.32
C ASP A 244 10.63 -0.79 10.75
N LEU A 245 9.84 -0.83 9.71
CA LEU A 245 9.33 -2.02 9.03
C LEU A 245 8.54 -2.99 9.93
N ILE A 246 8.33 -2.68 11.22
CA ILE A 246 7.65 -3.56 12.17
C ILE A 246 6.14 -3.49 11.95
N LEU A 247 5.52 -4.61 11.62
CA LEU A 247 4.08 -4.75 11.55
C LEU A 247 3.53 -4.96 12.96
N ARG A 248 2.86 -3.95 13.51
CA ARG A 248 2.34 -3.96 14.88
C ARG A 248 0.94 -4.56 14.96
N GLU A 249 0.66 -5.22 16.08
CA GLU A 249 -0.60 -5.91 16.32
C GLU A 249 -1.81 -4.95 16.26
N GLU A 250 -1.69 -3.73 16.81
CA GLU A 250 -2.79 -2.75 16.78
C GLU A 250 -3.23 -2.41 15.35
N GLY A 251 -2.26 -2.27 14.44
CA GLY A 251 -2.57 -2.01 13.02
C GLY A 251 -3.18 -3.25 12.34
N TYR A 252 -2.70 -4.43 12.71
CA TYR A 252 -3.24 -5.69 12.19
C TYR A 252 -4.70 -5.90 12.66
N ASP A 253 -5.01 -5.60 13.91
CA ASP A 253 -6.37 -5.65 14.45
C ASP A 253 -7.31 -4.68 13.72
N LEU A 254 -6.82 -3.49 13.36
CA LEU A 254 -7.59 -2.57 12.51
C LEU A 254 -7.86 -3.17 11.13
N MET A 255 -6.87 -3.83 10.52
CA MET A 255 -7.08 -4.53 9.25
C MET A 255 -8.14 -5.64 9.37
N LEU A 256 -8.09 -6.45 10.43
CA LEU A 256 -9.13 -7.46 10.70
C LEU A 256 -10.52 -6.84 10.84
N THR A 257 -10.62 -5.73 11.57
CA THR A 257 -11.87 -4.97 11.71
C THR A 257 -12.42 -4.53 10.35
N ILE A 258 -11.57 -3.98 9.48
CA ILE A 258 -11.97 -3.57 8.13
C ILE A 258 -12.48 -4.75 7.30
N LEU A 259 -11.80 -5.90 7.38
CA LEU A 259 -12.21 -7.12 6.68
C LEU A 259 -13.52 -7.71 7.22
N GLU A 260 -13.73 -7.66 8.53
CA GLU A 260 -15.00 -8.08 9.18
C GLU A 260 -16.16 -7.20 8.74
N GLU A 261 -15.99 -5.87 8.80
CA GLU A 261 -17.02 -4.91 8.41
C GLU A 261 -17.37 -4.95 6.92
N SER A 262 -16.40 -5.31 6.09
CA SER A 262 -16.62 -5.54 4.65
C SER A 262 -17.27 -6.91 4.36
N GLY A 263 -17.43 -7.77 5.39
CA GLY A 263 -18.08 -9.07 5.28
C GLY A 263 -17.26 -10.13 4.53
N VAL A 264 -15.95 -9.91 4.36
CA VAL A 264 -15.06 -10.80 3.59
C VAL A 264 -14.21 -11.72 4.47
N LEU A 265 -14.10 -11.44 5.78
CA LEU A 265 -13.36 -12.31 6.69
C LEU A 265 -14.17 -13.59 6.98
N SER A 266 -13.60 -14.74 6.63
CA SER A 266 -14.26 -16.05 6.72
C SER A 266 -13.82 -16.92 7.90
N GLY A 267 -12.94 -16.42 8.78
CA GLY A 267 -12.43 -17.20 9.92
C GLY A 267 -11.42 -16.41 10.74
N ALA A 268 -10.91 -17.04 11.80
CA ALA A 268 -9.86 -16.45 12.62
C ALA A 268 -8.54 -16.40 11.84
N ALA A 269 -7.84 -15.28 11.95
CA ALA A 269 -6.52 -15.07 11.39
C ALA A 269 -5.61 -14.46 12.47
N PRO A 270 -5.05 -15.29 13.38
CA PRO A 270 -4.25 -14.79 14.49
C PRO A 270 -2.99 -14.08 14.01
N TYR A 271 -2.64 -12.98 14.68
CA TYR A 271 -1.44 -12.20 14.37
C TYR A 271 -0.17 -13.06 14.40
N GLU A 272 0.00 -13.90 15.42
CA GLU A 272 1.16 -14.76 15.61
C GLU A 272 1.37 -15.83 14.53
N ASP A 273 0.30 -16.16 13.77
CA ASP A 273 0.36 -17.13 12.66
C ASP A 273 0.72 -16.45 11.32
N LEU A 274 0.54 -15.14 11.21
CA LEU A 274 0.67 -14.40 9.94
C LEU A 274 1.69 -13.27 9.93
N VAL A 275 2.32 -13.00 11.08
CA VAL A 275 3.31 -11.93 11.23
C VAL A 275 4.57 -12.46 11.92
N ASN A 276 5.72 -12.13 11.35
CA ASN A 276 7.03 -12.35 11.97
C ASN A 276 7.80 -11.03 11.99
N THR A 277 7.94 -10.42 13.17
CA THR A 277 8.64 -9.13 13.35
C THR A 277 10.15 -9.27 13.54
N ASP A 278 10.68 -10.47 13.76
CA ASP A 278 12.09 -10.71 14.12
C ASP A 278 13.08 -10.07 13.13
N PHE A 279 12.78 -10.12 11.83
CA PHE A 279 13.65 -9.58 10.79
C PHE A 279 13.67 -8.05 10.83
N ALA A 280 12.51 -7.43 10.97
CA ALA A 280 12.36 -5.96 11.05
C ALA A 280 12.98 -5.41 12.34
N GLU A 281 12.76 -6.08 13.49
CA GLU A 281 13.37 -5.71 14.78
C GLU A 281 14.90 -5.75 14.72
N LYS A 282 15.48 -6.82 14.17
CA LYS A 282 16.94 -6.93 14.00
C LYS A 282 17.49 -5.88 13.05
N ALA A 283 16.79 -5.60 11.94
CA ALA A 283 17.21 -4.58 10.99
C ALA A 283 17.20 -3.18 11.63
N SER A 284 16.16 -2.83 12.39
CA SER A 284 16.07 -1.57 13.12
C SER A 284 17.18 -1.40 14.17
N LEU A 285 17.56 -2.46 14.89
CA LEU A 285 18.61 -2.42 15.92
C LEU A 285 20.01 -2.33 15.34
N SER A 286 20.27 -2.87 14.16
CA SER A 286 21.63 -2.90 13.55
C SER A 286 22.18 -1.52 13.23
N LEU A 287 21.33 -0.50 13.10
CA LEU A 287 21.66 0.88 12.72
C LEU A 287 21.93 1.81 13.91
N ILE A 288 21.58 1.39 15.14
CA ILE A 288 21.84 2.18 16.35
C ILE A 288 23.35 2.14 16.75
N HIS A 289 24.15 1.31 16.11
CA HIS A 289 25.55 1.07 16.48
C HIS A 289 26.60 1.61 15.48
N ILE A 290 26.22 2.55 14.59
CA ILE A 290 27.18 3.23 13.69
C ILE A 290 27.36 4.71 14.10
#